data_b389cf7df5fdab8cca1f3b226bbe4613
#
_entry.id   b389cf7df5fdab8cca1f3b226bbe4613
#
_cell.length_a   1.000
_cell.length_b   1.000
_cell.length_c   1.000
_cell.angle_alpha   90.00
_cell.angle_beta   90.00
_cell.angle_gamma   90.00
#
_symmetry.space_group_name_H-M   'P 1'
#
loop_
_entity.id
_entity.type
_entity.pdbx_description
1 polymer ?
#
loop_
_entity_poly.entity_id
_entity_poly.type
_entity_poly.pdbx_seq_one_letter_code
_entity_poly.pdbx_strand_id
1 'polypeptide(L)' 'MATCPECEGVLTLGADVQSGEIVVCADCGVDLEVVNTNPFTLALAPREAEDWGE' A
#
# COMPACT_ATOMS: atom_id res chain seq x y z
N MET A 1 -10.11 -0.58 7.36
CA MET A 1 -9.51 -1.72 6.72
C MET A 1 -9.32 -1.48 5.24
N ALA A 2 -8.37 -2.10 4.67
CA ALA A 2 -8.06 -1.90 3.27
C ALA A 2 -7.78 -3.24 2.62
N THR A 3 -7.78 -3.30 1.31
CA THR A 3 -7.57 -4.52 0.57
C THR A 3 -6.34 -4.41 -0.29
N CYS A 4 -5.47 -5.40 -0.22
CA CYS A 4 -4.28 -5.42 -1.02
C CYS A 4 -4.64 -5.60 -2.49
N PRO A 5 -4.14 -4.78 -3.38
CA PRO A 5 -4.48 -4.92 -4.79
C PRO A 5 -3.76 -6.08 -5.47
N GLU A 6 -2.76 -6.68 -4.78
CA GLU A 6 -2.08 -7.79 -5.41
C GLU A 6 -2.69 -9.11 -5.00
N CYS A 7 -2.85 -9.38 -3.75
CA CYS A 7 -3.39 -10.66 -3.32
C CYS A 7 -4.81 -10.55 -2.83
N GLU A 8 -5.33 -9.34 -2.78
CA GLU A 8 -6.71 -9.11 -2.38
C GLU A 8 -6.94 -9.53 -0.94
N GLY A 9 -5.92 -9.62 -0.14
CA GLY A 9 -6.10 -9.89 1.28
C GLY A 9 -6.50 -8.64 2.03
N VAL A 10 -7.19 -8.80 3.12
CA VAL A 10 -7.64 -7.66 3.90
C VAL A 10 -6.51 -7.23 4.82
N LEU A 11 -6.22 -5.94 4.85
CA LEU A 11 -5.20 -5.41 5.71
C LEU A 11 -5.84 -4.56 6.79
N THR A 12 -5.35 -4.70 8.02
CA THR A 12 -5.85 -3.89 9.11
C THR A 12 -4.85 -2.78 9.35
N LEU A 13 -5.26 -1.55 9.14
CA LEU A 13 -4.37 -0.42 9.31
C LEU A 13 -4.76 0.35 10.55
N GLY A 14 -3.80 0.98 11.16
CA GLY A 14 -4.05 1.75 12.36
C GLY A 14 -4.81 3.02 12.09
N ALA A 15 -5.38 3.58 13.12
CA ALA A 15 -6.18 4.78 12.95
C ALA A 15 -5.30 5.99 12.64
N ASP A 16 -4.02 5.91 12.93
CA ASP A 16 -3.19 7.04 12.65
C ASP A 16 -2.49 6.91 11.31
N VAL A 17 -2.86 6.00 10.47
CA VAL A 17 -2.31 5.92 9.15
C VAL A 17 -2.82 7.10 8.33
N GLN A 18 -1.97 7.71 7.53
CA GLN A 18 -2.36 8.85 6.75
C GLN A 18 -2.12 8.61 5.29
N SER A 19 -2.73 9.39 4.44
CA SER A 19 -2.50 9.26 3.01
C SER A 19 -1.05 9.58 2.70
N GLY A 20 -0.47 8.84 1.82
CA GLY A 20 0.94 8.97 1.51
C GLY A 20 1.81 8.04 2.30
N GLU A 21 1.24 7.28 3.23
CA GLU A 21 2.01 6.42 4.04
C GLU A 21 2.31 5.14 3.32
N ILE A 22 3.43 4.52 3.54
CA ILE A 22 3.78 3.26 2.88
C ILE A 22 3.57 2.12 3.87
N VAL A 23 2.86 1.10 3.43
CA VAL A 23 2.61 -0.07 4.26
C VAL A 23 3.01 -1.29 3.47
N VAL A 24 3.27 -2.38 4.16
CA VAL A 24 3.67 -3.62 3.52
C VAL A 24 2.60 -4.65 3.76
N CYS A 25 2.20 -5.34 2.70
CA CYS A 25 1.21 -6.39 2.84
C CYS A 25 1.82 -7.58 3.56
N ALA A 26 1.13 -8.07 4.56
CA ALA A 26 1.64 -9.19 5.32
C ALA A 26 1.49 -10.50 4.57
N ASP A 27 0.59 -10.56 3.59
CA ASP A 27 0.39 -11.78 2.87
C ASP A 27 1.32 -11.91 1.71
N CYS A 28 1.42 -10.99 0.83
CA CYS A 28 2.25 -11.12 -0.35
C CYS A 28 3.54 -10.29 -0.22
N GLY A 29 3.65 -9.45 0.77
CA GLY A 29 4.89 -8.72 1.00
C GLY A 29 5.13 -7.55 0.08
N VAL A 30 4.13 -7.09 -0.65
CA VAL A 30 4.34 -6.01 -1.58
C VAL A 30 4.23 -4.68 -0.83
N ASP A 31 4.99 -3.70 -1.28
CA ASP A 31 4.87 -2.37 -0.70
C ASP A 31 3.67 -1.66 -1.27
N LEU A 32 2.88 -1.05 -0.43
CA LEU A 32 1.67 -0.36 -0.86
C LEU A 32 1.70 1.06 -0.34
N GLU A 33 1.06 1.95 -1.08
CA GLU A 33 0.96 3.33 -0.67
C GLU A 33 -0.49 3.63 -0.33
N VAL A 34 -0.74 4.29 0.78
CA VAL A 34 -2.09 4.67 1.16
C VAL A 34 -2.45 5.90 0.35
N VAL A 35 -3.34 5.73 -0.62
CA VAL A 35 -3.73 6.83 -1.46
C VAL A 35 -4.78 7.67 -0.78
N ASN A 36 -5.64 7.06 -0.01
CA ASN A 36 -6.71 7.77 0.65
C ASN A 36 -7.02 7.04 1.94
N THR A 37 -7.48 7.73 2.95
CA THR A 37 -7.79 7.07 4.20
C THR A 37 -9.28 7.01 4.49
N ASN A 38 -10.11 7.66 3.69
CA ASN A 38 -11.53 7.62 3.96
C ASN A 38 -12.31 7.67 2.65
N PRO A 39 -12.56 6.52 2.07
CA PRO A 39 -12.21 5.18 2.56
C PRO A 39 -10.75 4.84 2.32
N PHE A 40 -10.26 3.83 3.02
CA PHE A 40 -8.90 3.46 2.80
C PHE A 40 -8.73 2.92 1.40
N THR A 41 -7.81 3.47 0.68
CA THR A 41 -7.51 3.04 -0.68
C THR A 41 -6.01 2.83 -0.79
N LEU A 42 -5.60 1.68 -1.28
CA LEU A 42 -4.19 1.36 -1.41
C LEU A 42 -3.83 1.19 -2.88
N ALA A 43 -2.61 1.50 -3.20
CA ALA A 43 -2.09 1.29 -4.54
C ALA A 43 -0.68 0.75 -4.41
N LEU A 44 -0.13 0.23 -5.48
CA LEU A 44 1.23 -0.26 -5.43
C LEU A 44 2.17 0.91 -5.25
N ALA A 45 3.06 0.79 -4.28
CA ALA A 45 3.98 1.87 -4.00
C ALA A 45 5.02 1.95 -5.11
N PRO A 46 5.47 3.15 -5.43
CA PRO A 46 6.47 3.28 -6.47
C PRO A 46 7.81 2.75 -6.00
N ARG A 47 8.53 2.09 -6.90
CA ARG A 47 9.79 1.62 -6.53
C ARG A 47 10.80 2.41 -7.15
N GLU A 48 11.67 3.06 -6.43
CA GLU A 48 12.56 3.88 -7.07
C GLU A 48 13.69 3.15 -7.60
N ALA A 49 13.93 2.01 -7.21
CA ALA A 49 15.06 1.37 -7.68
C ALA A 49 14.99 0.92 -9.04
N GLU A 50 13.87 0.78 -9.60
CA GLU A 50 13.88 0.28 -10.82
C GLU A 50 13.88 1.11 -11.85
N ASP A 51 14.08 2.28 -11.74
CA ASP A 51 13.89 3.01 -12.73
C ASP A 51 15.01 3.31 -13.36
N TRP A 52 15.86 2.76 -13.74
CA TRP A 52 16.87 3.20 -14.30
C TRP A 52 16.83 2.94 -15.60
N GLY A 53 16.55 2.78 -16.08
CA GLY A 53 16.62 2.68 -17.24
C GLY A 53 16.84 3.39 -18.18
N GLU A 54 16.98 3.60 -18.22
CA GLU A 54 16.99 4.10 -18.89
C GLU A 54 17.22 4.48 -19.21
#